data_c2cc20da0349f1505a6a329e11e95388
#
_entry.id   c2cc20da0349f1505a6a329e11e95388
#
_cell.length_a   1.000
_cell.length_b   1.000
_cell.length_c   1.000
_cell.angle_alpha   90.00
_cell.angle_beta   90.00
_cell.angle_gamma   90.00
#
_symmetry.space_group_name_H-M   'P 1'
#
loop_
_entity.id
_entity.type
_entity.pdbx_description
1 polymer ?
#
loop_
_entity_poly.entity_id
_entity_poly.type
_entity_poly.pdbx_seq_one_letter_code
_entity_poly.pdbx_strand_id
1 'polypeptide(L)'
;MESVISIQNVDHFYGEGALRRQVLYNISVKILPGEIVLLTGPSGSGKTTLLTLAGALRSIQSGSITILGRELNNASNSELVEVRENIGFIFQHQNLLNSNTAIQNVGLSLGVGPRFSKEEAKTLCAEALETVGLKHRMDYFPEQLSGGQKQRVAIARALVRKPLIVLADEPTASLDHKSGREVVDLMRVLAKQQGCAILLVTHDNRILDIADRILTLEDGHITTFAAGLAANTGHLLTAFAQLQRKGNLVKHVSELSDKQFHEIVQEMTVEFEHFLETLELGNHDAIEALIDQILDAITTKVKLVIGADRASIFIVDRVRETLRSRIAQGADGARIEMEFPLGKGIAGRVANSGEALNIADAYASPDFNPAIDRETGYRTRTILCMPVFDRKRKVLAVVQMLNKAGDGTFTEADETVFREFIEPLGVILESSLRLGR
;
A
#
# COMPACT_ATOMS: atom_id res chain seq x y z
N MET A 1 -12.08 -23.55 1.66
CA MET A 1 -11.72 -23.46 3.09
C MET A 1 -12.84 -22.71 3.78
N GLU A 2 -13.20 -23.14 4.99
CA GLU A 2 -14.19 -22.44 5.82
C GLU A 2 -13.59 -21.14 6.39
N SER A 3 -14.39 -20.07 6.42
CA SER A 3 -13.96 -18.79 6.99
C SER A 3 -13.90 -18.87 8.51
N VAL A 4 -12.90 -18.24 9.13
CA VAL A 4 -12.79 -18.12 10.60
C VAL A 4 -13.58 -16.92 11.12
N ILE A 5 -13.81 -15.91 10.27
CA ILE A 5 -14.73 -14.79 10.53
C ILE A 5 -15.68 -14.72 9.35
N SER A 6 -16.99 -14.74 9.60
CA SER A 6 -18.04 -14.51 8.60
C SER A 6 -19.00 -13.47 9.13
N ILE A 7 -19.07 -12.32 8.49
CA ILE A 7 -19.99 -11.21 8.76
C ILE A 7 -20.97 -11.15 7.61
N GLN A 8 -22.28 -11.13 7.87
CA GLN A 8 -23.31 -11.14 6.84
C GLN A 8 -24.40 -10.13 7.15
N ASN A 9 -24.57 -9.16 6.25
CA ASN A 9 -25.64 -8.15 6.26
C ASN A 9 -25.75 -7.42 7.61
N VAL A 10 -24.63 -7.07 8.22
CA VAL A 10 -24.59 -6.44 9.55
C VAL A 10 -24.85 -4.95 9.46
N ASP A 11 -25.88 -4.48 10.16
CA ASP A 11 -26.11 -3.06 10.44
C ASP A 11 -25.81 -2.77 11.91
N HIS A 12 -25.32 -1.57 12.19
CA HIS A 12 -25.08 -1.13 13.57
C HIS A 12 -25.45 0.33 13.78
N PHE A 13 -26.09 0.61 14.91
CA PHE A 13 -26.59 1.92 15.28
C PHE A 13 -26.06 2.33 16.65
N TYR A 14 -25.80 3.64 16.83
CA TYR A 14 -25.56 4.27 18.11
C TYR A 14 -26.72 5.20 18.47
N GLY A 15 -26.90 5.42 19.79
CA GLY A 15 -27.95 6.28 20.33
C GLY A 15 -29.33 5.64 20.27
N GLU A 16 -30.31 6.34 20.85
CA GLU A 16 -31.71 5.93 20.94
C GLU A 16 -32.65 7.04 20.49
N GLY A 17 -33.87 6.68 20.09
CA GLY A 17 -34.90 7.63 19.68
C GLY A 17 -34.43 8.58 18.55
N ALA A 18 -34.58 9.87 18.74
CA ALA A 18 -34.21 10.89 17.76
C ALA A 18 -32.67 11.04 17.55
N LEU A 19 -31.86 10.50 18.46
CA LEU A 19 -30.39 10.51 18.37
C LEU A 19 -29.83 9.22 17.77
N ARG A 20 -30.67 8.31 17.33
CA ARG A 20 -30.25 7.05 16.70
C ARG A 20 -29.60 7.32 15.36
N ARG A 21 -28.33 6.94 15.24
CA ARG A 21 -27.52 7.11 14.03
C ARG A 21 -26.96 5.77 13.58
N GLN A 22 -27.16 5.41 12.33
CA GLN A 22 -26.53 4.24 11.72
C GLN A 22 -25.06 4.53 11.43
N VAL A 23 -24.19 3.56 11.69
CA VAL A 23 -22.73 3.66 11.55
C VAL A 23 -22.19 2.57 10.64
N LEU A 24 -22.85 1.41 10.57
CA LEU A 24 -22.52 0.36 9.60
C LEU A 24 -23.77 0.00 8.81
N TYR A 25 -23.59 -0.16 7.51
CA TYR A 25 -24.67 -0.42 6.55
C TYR A 25 -24.38 -1.70 5.77
N ASN A 26 -25.18 -2.74 6.02
CA ASN A 26 -25.19 -4.00 5.26
C ASN A 26 -23.79 -4.61 5.06
N ILE A 27 -22.99 -4.65 6.13
CA ILE A 27 -21.63 -5.14 6.08
C ILE A 27 -21.59 -6.65 5.86
N SER A 28 -20.87 -7.09 4.84
CA SER A 28 -20.63 -8.51 4.54
C SER A 28 -19.15 -8.76 4.22
N VAL A 29 -18.49 -9.56 5.07
CA VAL A 29 -17.06 -9.88 4.95
C VAL A 29 -16.79 -11.30 5.43
N LYS A 30 -15.91 -12.03 4.72
CA LYS A 30 -15.37 -13.32 5.17
C LYS A 30 -13.86 -13.23 5.27
N ILE A 31 -13.27 -13.78 6.33
CA ILE A 31 -11.82 -13.86 6.52
C ILE A 31 -11.43 -15.32 6.70
N LEU A 32 -10.40 -15.72 5.98
CA LEU A 32 -9.91 -17.11 5.94
C LEU A 32 -8.80 -17.36 6.97
N PRO A 33 -8.54 -18.62 7.37
CA PRO A 33 -7.38 -18.95 8.19
C PRO A 33 -6.08 -18.50 7.53
N GLY A 34 -5.19 -17.86 8.30
CA GLY A 34 -3.90 -17.37 7.82
C GLY A 34 -3.97 -16.13 6.91
N GLU A 35 -5.16 -15.57 6.71
CA GLU A 35 -5.36 -14.34 5.94
C GLU A 35 -5.09 -13.09 6.80
N ILE A 36 -4.36 -12.12 6.22
CA ILE A 36 -4.16 -10.80 6.78
C ILE A 36 -5.02 -9.82 6.01
N VAL A 37 -6.06 -9.30 6.67
CA VAL A 37 -6.98 -8.31 6.11
C VAL A 37 -6.73 -6.96 6.78
N LEU A 38 -6.43 -5.94 5.98
CA LEU A 38 -6.37 -4.56 6.45
C LEU A 38 -7.72 -3.90 6.26
N LEU A 39 -8.14 -3.13 7.26
CA LEU A 39 -9.33 -2.30 7.24
C LEU A 39 -8.90 -0.82 7.31
N THR A 40 -9.07 -0.11 6.21
CA THR A 40 -8.73 1.31 6.06
C THR A 40 -9.98 2.17 5.99
N GLY A 41 -9.82 3.49 5.87
CA GLY A 41 -10.92 4.45 5.74
C GLY A 41 -10.81 5.63 6.70
N PRO A 42 -11.59 6.72 6.48
CA PRO A 42 -11.50 7.94 7.28
C PRO A 42 -11.84 7.71 8.77
N SER A 43 -11.43 8.66 9.62
CA SER A 43 -11.78 8.63 11.03
C SER A 43 -13.31 8.72 11.20
N GLY A 44 -13.87 7.91 12.08
CA GLY A 44 -15.31 7.87 12.32
C GLY A 44 -16.13 7.03 11.33
N SER A 45 -15.52 6.38 10.35
CA SER A 45 -16.23 5.53 9.38
C SER A 45 -16.83 4.23 9.96
N GLY A 46 -16.49 3.86 11.20
CA GLY A 46 -17.04 2.65 11.86
C GLY A 46 -16.05 1.49 12.01
N LYS A 47 -14.75 1.65 11.66
CA LYS A 47 -13.73 0.59 11.71
C LYS A 47 -13.61 -0.09 13.06
N THR A 48 -13.43 0.69 14.14
CA THR A 48 -13.39 0.17 15.53
C THR A 48 -14.71 -0.49 15.93
N THR A 49 -15.84 -0.01 15.41
CA THR A 49 -17.15 -0.63 15.63
C THR A 49 -17.19 -2.03 15.03
N LEU A 50 -16.80 -2.15 13.76
CA LEU A 50 -16.75 -3.45 13.08
C LEU A 50 -15.77 -4.40 13.77
N LEU A 51 -14.57 -3.91 14.15
CA LEU A 51 -13.57 -4.70 14.86
C LEU A 51 -14.08 -5.21 16.22
N THR A 52 -14.80 -4.36 16.98
CA THR A 52 -15.36 -4.74 18.28
C THR A 52 -16.57 -5.69 18.18
N LEU A 53 -17.36 -5.60 17.11
CA LEU A 53 -18.39 -6.58 16.78
C LEU A 53 -17.78 -7.94 16.46
N ALA A 54 -16.78 -7.99 15.57
CA ALA A 54 -16.04 -9.21 15.23
C ALA A 54 -15.33 -9.81 16.46
N GLY A 55 -14.92 -8.97 17.42
CA GLY A 55 -14.30 -9.40 18.68
C GLY A 55 -15.26 -9.87 19.75
N ALA A 56 -16.56 -9.98 19.47
CA ALA A 56 -17.61 -10.32 20.44
C ALA A 56 -17.62 -9.38 21.67
N LEU A 57 -17.20 -8.12 21.48
CA LEU A 57 -17.18 -7.08 22.53
C LEU A 57 -18.42 -6.18 22.48
N ARG A 58 -19.23 -6.31 21.42
CA ARG A 58 -20.52 -5.60 21.23
C ARG A 58 -21.59 -6.56 20.78
N SER A 59 -22.83 -6.24 21.15
CA SER A 59 -24.00 -6.98 20.71
C SER A 59 -24.30 -6.70 19.24
N ILE A 60 -24.67 -7.73 18.50
CA ILE A 60 -25.15 -7.64 17.12
C ILE A 60 -26.60 -7.16 17.16
N GLN A 61 -26.90 -6.10 16.42
CA GLN A 61 -28.24 -5.51 16.35
C GLN A 61 -29.03 -6.01 15.14
N SER A 62 -28.35 -6.28 14.01
CA SER A 62 -28.92 -6.80 12.78
C SER A 62 -27.87 -7.57 12.01
N GLY A 63 -28.27 -8.58 11.25
CA GLY A 63 -27.37 -9.46 10.51
C GLY A 63 -26.83 -10.61 11.33
N SER A 64 -25.74 -11.24 10.88
CA SER A 64 -25.11 -12.41 11.51
C SER A 64 -23.61 -12.26 11.53
N ILE A 65 -22.97 -12.66 12.63
CA ILE A 65 -21.51 -12.77 12.74
C ILE A 65 -21.18 -14.15 13.28
N THR A 66 -20.47 -14.93 12.50
CA THR A 66 -19.98 -16.26 12.87
C THR A 66 -18.45 -16.21 13.06
N ILE A 67 -17.96 -16.66 14.21
CA ILE A 67 -16.55 -16.74 14.55
C ILE A 67 -16.19 -18.20 14.85
N LEU A 68 -15.22 -18.75 14.13
CA LEU A 68 -14.79 -20.15 14.25
C LEU A 68 -15.98 -21.14 14.20
N GLY A 69 -16.94 -20.88 13.32
CA GLY A 69 -18.16 -21.70 13.15
C GLY A 69 -19.25 -21.43 14.19
N ARG A 70 -19.07 -20.52 15.15
CA ARG A 70 -20.06 -20.18 16.19
C ARG A 70 -20.76 -18.85 15.87
N GLU A 71 -22.09 -18.88 15.82
CA GLU A 71 -22.92 -17.67 15.65
C GLU A 71 -22.90 -16.83 16.94
N LEU A 72 -22.62 -15.53 16.79
CA LEU A 72 -22.57 -14.60 17.92
C LEU A 72 -23.95 -13.97 18.24
N ASN A 73 -24.85 -13.94 17.27
CA ASN A 73 -26.17 -13.37 17.47
C ASN A 73 -26.97 -14.29 18.43
N ASN A 74 -27.44 -13.71 19.53
CA ASN A 74 -28.14 -14.42 20.61
C ASN A 74 -27.29 -15.48 21.36
N ALA A 75 -25.94 -15.47 21.18
CA ALA A 75 -25.06 -16.34 21.97
C ALA A 75 -25.09 -15.99 23.46
N SER A 76 -25.03 -16.99 24.31
CA SER A 76 -24.92 -16.83 25.76
C SER A 76 -23.58 -16.18 26.15
N ASN A 77 -23.55 -15.60 27.37
CA ASN A 77 -22.29 -15.02 27.88
C ASN A 77 -21.15 -16.05 27.96
N SER A 78 -21.46 -17.31 28.27
CA SER A 78 -20.46 -18.40 28.30
C SER A 78 -19.88 -18.69 26.91
N GLU A 79 -20.72 -18.76 25.87
CA GLU A 79 -20.29 -18.96 24.48
C GLU A 79 -19.45 -17.79 23.97
N LEU A 80 -19.85 -16.55 24.30
CA LEU A 80 -19.07 -15.36 23.96
C LEU A 80 -17.70 -15.34 24.67
N VAL A 81 -17.59 -15.87 25.90
CA VAL A 81 -16.30 -16.02 26.60
C VAL A 81 -15.42 -17.04 25.87
N GLU A 82 -15.96 -18.21 25.51
CA GLU A 82 -15.22 -19.24 24.78
C GLU A 82 -14.71 -18.74 23.40
N VAL A 83 -15.53 -17.94 22.69
CA VAL A 83 -15.10 -17.31 21.43
C VAL A 83 -13.94 -16.36 21.68
N ARG A 84 -14.05 -15.47 22.66
CA ARG A 84 -13.02 -14.49 23.00
C ARG A 84 -11.70 -15.12 23.45
N GLU A 85 -11.72 -16.33 24.00
CA GLU A 85 -10.50 -17.07 24.35
C GLU A 85 -9.61 -17.38 23.14
N ASN A 86 -10.20 -17.44 21.93
CA ASN A 86 -9.50 -17.70 20.68
C ASN A 86 -9.14 -16.41 19.91
N ILE A 87 -9.46 -15.24 20.47
CA ILE A 87 -9.23 -13.94 19.86
C ILE A 87 -8.19 -13.17 20.67
N GLY A 88 -7.09 -12.79 20.04
CA GLY A 88 -6.13 -11.81 20.56
C GLY A 88 -6.57 -10.40 20.14
N PHE A 89 -6.86 -9.52 21.10
CA PHE A 89 -7.27 -8.15 20.79
C PHE A 89 -6.16 -7.16 21.14
N ILE A 90 -5.73 -6.34 20.16
CA ILE A 90 -4.76 -5.26 20.31
C ILE A 90 -5.50 -3.95 20.12
N PHE A 91 -5.66 -3.18 21.21
CA PHE A 91 -6.34 -1.90 21.19
C PHE A 91 -5.41 -0.76 20.79
N GLN A 92 -5.95 0.32 20.24
CA GLN A 92 -5.24 1.54 19.89
C GLN A 92 -4.54 2.14 21.13
N HIS A 93 -5.24 2.20 22.25
CA HIS A 93 -4.63 2.48 23.55
C HIS A 93 -4.24 1.16 24.20
N GLN A 94 -3.04 1.08 24.73
CA GLN A 94 -2.46 -0.17 25.23
C GLN A 94 -3.30 -0.82 26.34
N ASN A 95 -4.09 -0.04 27.07
CA ASN A 95 -4.98 -0.48 28.17
C ASN A 95 -4.25 -1.38 29.18
N LEU A 96 -3.02 -0.99 29.56
CA LEU A 96 -2.25 -1.67 30.59
C LEU A 96 -2.71 -1.20 31.96
N LEU A 97 -2.78 -2.12 32.93
CA LEU A 97 -3.01 -1.78 34.32
C LEU A 97 -1.71 -1.26 34.93
N ASN A 98 -1.72 -0.02 35.42
CA ASN A 98 -0.56 0.62 36.01
C ASN A 98 -0.09 -0.05 37.31
N SER A 99 -0.99 -0.74 37.99
CA SER A 99 -0.68 -1.53 39.21
C SER A 99 0.02 -2.86 38.94
N ASN A 100 0.13 -3.27 37.67
CA ASN A 100 0.66 -4.56 37.28
C ASN A 100 1.98 -4.37 36.51
N THR A 101 2.92 -5.28 36.71
CA THR A 101 4.13 -5.36 35.88
C THR A 101 3.81 -5.80 34.46
N ALA A 102 4.77 -5.75 33.54
CA ALA A 102 4.60 -6.20 32.17
C ALA A 102 4.14 -7.67 32.11
N ILE A 103 4.79 -8.56 32.84
CA ILE A 103 4.41 -9.98 32.87
C ILE A 103 3.01 -10.20 33.48
N GLN A 104 2.63 -9.43 34.50
CA GLN A 104 1.30 -9.50 35.09
C GLN A 104 0.21 -8.97 34.13
N ASN A 105 0.51 -7.90 33.37
CA ASN A 105 -0.37 -7.41 32.31
C ASN A 105 -0.59 -8.44 31.20
N VAL A 106 0.43 -9.17 30.77
CA VAL A 106 0.32 -10.27 29.81
C VAL A 106 -0.54 -11.40 30.40
N GLY A 107 -0.32 -11.74 31.67
CA GLY A 107 -1.04 -12.79 32.37
C GLY A 107 -2.56 -12.57 32.51
N LEU A 108 -3.03 -11.32 32.38
CA LEU A 108 -4.48 -11.03 32.40
C LEU A 108 -5.25 -11.78 31.32
N SER A 109 -4.65 -12.03 30.17
CA SER A 109 -5.29 -12.79 29.09
C SER A 109 -5.40 -14.28 29.35
N LEU A 110 -4.60 -14.85 30.24
CA LEU A 110 -4.70 -16.27 30.61
C LEU A 110 -5.92 -16.57 31.47
N GLY A 111 -6.55 -15.53 32.03
CA GLY A 111 -7.79 -15.63 32.83
C GLY A 111 -7.53 -16.06 34.28
N VAL A 112 -8.59 -15.95 35.06
CA VAL A 112 -8.62 -16.43 36.44
C VAL A 112 -9.32 -17.79 36.43
N GLY A 113 -8.55 -18.90 36.50
CA GLY A 113 -9.15 -20.22 36.52
C GLY A 113 -8.09 -21.35 36.47
N PRO A 114 -8.50 -22.60 36.73
CA PRO A 114 -7.57 -23.73 36.92
C PRO A 114 -6.91 -24.25 35.62
N ARG A 115 -7.00 -23.53 34.52
CA ARG A 115 -6.50 -23.98 33.19
C ARG A 115 -4.97 -24.04 33.10
N PHE A 116 -4.28 -23.18 33.88
CA PHE A 116 -2.82 -23.12 33.93
C PHE A 116 -2.35 -23.08 35.36
N SER A 117 -1.32 -23.83 35.70
CA SER A 117 -0.60 -23.64 36.96
C SER A 117 0.10 -22.27 36.96
N LYS A 118 0.47 -21.76 38.15
CA LYS A 118 1.19 -20.50 38.27
C LYS A 118 2.53 -20.49 37.49
N GLU A 119 3.21 -21.63 37.47
CA GLU A 119 4.49 -21.78 36.77
C GLU A 119 4.30 -21.82 35.24
N GLU A 120 3.29 -22.56 34.76
CA GLU A 120 2.95 -22.58 33.32
C GLU A 120 2.55 -21.18 32.84
N ALA A 121 1.67 -20.48 33.56
CA ALA A 121 1.27 -19.13 33.24
C ALA A 121 2.47 -18.16 33.17
N LYS A 122 3.38 -18.26 34.14
CA LYS A 122 4.60 -17.44 34.17
C LYS A 122 5.50 -17.73 32.97
N THR A 123 5.68 -19.00 32.62
CA THR A 123 6.47 -19.42 31.46
C THR A 123 5.88 -18.89 30.16
N LEU A 124 4.57 -19.07 29.93
CA LEU A 124 3.87 -18.56 28.73
C LEU A 124 3.98 -17.04 28.61
N CYS A 125 3.82 -16.31 29.72
CA CYS A 125 3.96 -14.86 29.73
C CYS A 125 5.39 -14.40 29.43
N ALA A 126 6.40 -15.10 29.94
CA ALA A 126 7.80 -14.80 29.67
C ALA A 126 8.15 -15.06 28.20
N GLU A 127 7.68 -16.18 27.62
CA GLU A 127 7.84 -16.49 26.20
C GLU A 127 7.15 -15.44 25.30
N ALA A 128 5.94 -15.02 25.65
CA ALA A 128 5.22 -13.98 24.91
C ALA A 128 5.97 -12.63 24.97
N LEU A 129 6.55 -12.26 26.11
CA LEU A 129 7.38 -11.07 26.25
C LEU A 129 8.71 -11.19 25.50
N GLU A 130 9.30 -12.39 25.45
CA GLU A 130 10.50 -12.66 24.66
C GLU A 130 10.24 -12.50 23.16
N THR A 131 9.11 -12.99 22.67
CA THR A 131 8.68 -12.86 21.26
C THR A 131 8.61 -11.40 20.80
N VAL A 132 8.24 -10.48 21.70
CA VAL A 132 8.21 -9.03 21.42
C VAL A 132 9.48 -8.29 21.86
N GLY A 133 10.55 -9.02 22.25
CA GLY A 133 11.83 -8.45 22.63
C GLY A 133 11.86 -7.77 24.01
N LEU A 134 10.92 -8.08 24.91
CA LEU A 134 10.78 -7.44 26.22
C LEU A 134 11.06 -8.38 27.42
N LYS A 135 11.69 -9.54 27.23
CA LYS A 135 12.01 -10.47 28.33
C LYS A 135 12.77 -9.77 29.48
N HIS A 136 13.71 -8.88 29.14
CA HIS A 136 14.51 -8.13 30.12
C HIS A 136 13.75 -7.01 30.83
N ARG A 137 12.48 -6.77 30.50
CA ARG A 137 11.59 -5.75 31.08
C ARG A 137 10.33 -6.35 31.72
N MET A 138 10.30 -7.67 31.94
CA MET A 138 9.08 -8.37 32.39
C MET A 138 8.57 -7.87 33.75
N ASP A 139 9.44 -7.42 34.63
CA ASP A 139 9.10 -6.94 36.00
C ASP A 139 8.89 -5.42 36.05
N TYR A 140 8.93 -4.71 34.92
CA TYR A 140 8.73 -3.26 34.86
C TYR A 140 7.26 -2.92 34.88
N PHE A 141 6.91 -1.86 35.59
CA PHE A 141 5.59 -1.26 35.57
C PHE A 141 5.41 -0.38 34.32
N PRO A 142 4.16 -0.16 33.86
CA PRO A 142 3.91 0.67 32.67
C PRO A 142 4.54 2.06 32.70
N GLU A 143 4.67 2.68 33.88
CA GLU A 143 5.33 3.99 34.05
C GLU A 143 6.82 3.99 33.66
N GLN A 144 7.47 2.84 33.78
CA GLN A 144 8.90 2.63 33.48
C GLN A 144 9.15 2.25 32.03
N LEU A 145 8.07 2.08 31.22
CA LEU A 145 8.12 1.66 29.84
C LEU A 145 7.85 2.83 28.89
N SER A 146 8.59 2.89 27.78
CA SER A 146 8.26 3.81 26.69
C SER A 146 6.93 3.46 26.05
N GLY A 147 6.32 4.39 25.28
CA GLY A 147 5.07 4.16 24.56
C GLY A 147 5.12 2.91 23.66
N GLY A 148 6.24 2.74 22.93
CA GLY A 148 6.47 1.56 22.08
C GLY A 148 6.63 0.27 22.89
N GLN A 149 7.27 0.31 24.06
CA GLN A 149 7.37 -0.86 24.93
C GLN A 149 6.02 -1.24 25.53
N LYS A 150 5.19 -0.27 25.93
CA LYS A 150 3.80 -0.50 26.36
C LYS A 150 2.99 -1.20 25.26
N GLN A 151 3.13 -0.77 24.01
CA GLN A 151 2.45 -1.39 22.87
C GLN A 151 2.91 -2.84 22.67
N ARG A 152 4.21 -3.12 22.77
CA ARG A 152 4.73 -4.50 22.70
C ARG A 152 4.22 -5.38 23.84
N VAL A 153 4.04 -4.86 25.06
CA VAL A 153 3.40 -5.59 26.15
C VAL A 153 1.92 -5.90 25.82
N ALA A 154 1.17 -4.94 25.25
CA ALA A 154 -0.20 -5.18 24.82
C ALA A 154 -0.28 -6.24 23.70
N ILE A 155 0.67 -6.27 22.80
CA ILE A 155 0.78 -7.31 21.76
C ILE A 155 1.09 -8.67 22.40
N ALA A 156 2.07 -8.75 23.30
CA ALA A 156 2.37 -10.00 24.03
C ALA A 156 1.14 -10.52 24.77
N ARG A 157 0.35 -9.62 25.40
CA ARG A 157 -0.90 -9.95 26.08
C ARG A 157 -1.93 -10.55 25.10
N ALA A 158 -2.02 -10.03 23.87
CA ALA A 158 -2.93 -10.56 22.86
C ALA A 158 -2.50 -11.94 22.36
N LEU A 159 -1.18 -12.22 22.32
CA LEU A 159 -0.62 -13.42 21.72
C LEU A 159 -0.36 -14.57 22.70
N VAL A 160 -0.36 -14.33 24.00
CA VAL A 160 0.03 -15.32 25.03
C VAL A 160 -0.77 -16.62 24.99
N ARG A 161 -2.02 -16.57 24.51
CA ARG A 161 -2.89 -17.74 24.32
C ARG A 161 -2.72 -18.44 22.98
N LYS A 162 -1.85 -17.96 22.10
CA LYS A 162 -1.69 -18.44 20.72
C LYS A 162 -3.05 -18.42 19.97
N PRO A 163 -3.68 -17.23 19.83
CA PRO A 163 -5.03 -17.12 19.30
C PRO A 163 -5.12 -17.55 17.84
N LEU A 164 -6.30 -18.02 17.42
CA LEU A 164 -6.61 -18.33 16.02
C LEU A 164 -6.97 -17.08 15.21
N ILE A 165 -7.35 -15.99 15.89
CA ILE A 165 -7.72 -14.70 15.30
C ILE A 165 -7.03 -13.58 16.08
N VAL A 166 -6.44 -12.63 15.37
CA VAL A 166 -5.95 -11.36 15.94
C VAL A 166 -6.75 -10.21 15.37
N LEU A 167 -7.32 -9.41 16.24
CA LEU A 167 -8.00 -8.15 15.91
C LEU A 167 -7.16 -7.00 16.44
N ALA A 168 -6.69 -6.13 15.55
CA ALA A 168 -5.78 -5.05 15.93
C ALA A 168 -6.31 -3.69 15.48
N ASP A 169 -6.44 -2.76 16.42
CA ASP A 169 -6.82 -1.38 16.17
C ASP A 169 -5.60 -0.48 16.30
N GLU A 170 -5.07 0.03 15.18
CA GLU A 170 -3.93 0.92 15.10
C GLU A 170 -2.67 0.42 15.86
N PRO A 171 -2.20 -0.83 15.66
CA PRO A 171 -1.17 -1.44 16.50
C PRO A 171 0.21 -0.77 16.40
N THR A 172 0.45 0.05 15.37
CA THR A 172 1.72 0.72 15.10
C THR A 172 1.71 2.22 15.36
N ALA A 173 0.57 2.82 15.70
CA ALA A 173 0.39 4.27 15.82
C ALA A 173 1.34 4.95 16.84
N SER A 174 1.72 4.25 17.90
CA SER A 174 2.64 4.77 18.95
C SER A 174 4.08 4.27 18.82
N LEU A 175 4.43 3.63 17.69
CA LEU A 175 5.74 3.04 17.45
C LEU A 175 6.57 3.89 16.48
N ASP A 176 7.88 3.95 16.73
CA ASP A 176 8.83 4.40 15.73
C ASP A 176 8.84 3.44 14.53
N HIS A 177 9.40 3.88 13.40
CA HIS A 177 9.40 3.12 12.15
C HIS A 177 9.95 1.71 12.28
N LYS A 178 11.07 1.53 13.01
CA LYS A 178 11.74 0.24 13.20
C LYS A 178 10.88 -0.69 14.06
N SER A 179 10.42 -0.19 15.19
CA SER A 179 9.56 -0.94 16.12
C SER A 179 8.22 -1.32 15.51
N GLY A 180 7.61 -0.41 14.73
CA GLY A 180 6.39 -0.69 14.00
C GLY A 180 6.56 -1.84 13.01
N ARG A 181 7.67 -1.84 12.29
CA ARG A 181 7.96 -2.92 11.32
C ARG A 181 8.19 -4.27 11.99
N GLU A 182 8.94 -4.31 13.10
CA GLU A 182 9.16 -5.57 13.84
C GLU A 182 7.83 -6.20 14.29
N VAL A 183 6.86 -5.37 14.73
CA VAL A 183 5.50 -5.83 15.10
C VAL A 183 4.75 -6.39 13.90
N VAL A 184 4.82 -5.72 12.78
CA VAL A 184 4.15 -6.12 11.53
C VAL A 184 4.73 -7.42 10.98
N ASP A 185 6.06 -7.55 10.99
CA ASP A 185 6.75 -8.79 10.57
C ASP A 185 6.38 -9.96 11.51
N LEU A 186 6.21 -9.71 12.82
CA LEU A 186 5.69 -10.70 13.76
C LEU A 186 4.27 -11.16 13.39
N MET A 187 3.38 -10.22 13.08
CA MET A 187 2.00 -10.55 12.66
C MET A 187 2.00 -11.40 11.38
N ARG A 188 2.88 -11.08 10.42
CA ARG A 188 3.04 -11.88 9.19
C ARG A 188 3.48 -13.31 9.49
N VAL A 189 4.43 -13.49 10.40
CA VAL A 189 4.88 -14.83 10.85
C VAL A 189 3.72 -15.61 11.48
N LEU A 190 2.95 -14.97 12.36
CA LEU A 190 1.78 -15.60 13.01
C LEU A 190 0.73 -16.05 11.99
N ALA A 191 0.41 -15.22 11.01
CA ALA A 191 -0.55 -15.55 9.98
C ALA A 191 -0.05 -16.71 9.10
N LYS A 192 1.16 -16.60 8.54
CA LYS A 192 1.62 -17.54 7.52
C LYS A 192 2.16 -18.86 8.09
N GLN A 193 2.70 -18.87 9.31
CA GLN A 193 3.25 -20.10 9.91
C GLN A 193 2.29 -20.78 10.89
N GLN A 194 1.42 -20.04 11.56
CA GLN A 194 0.50 -20.57 12.56
C GLN A 194 -0.96 -20.61 12.10
N GLY A 195 -1.24 -20.12 10.88
CA GLY A 195 -2.61 -20.08 10.35
C GLY A 195 -3.52 -19.07 11.05
N CYS A 196 -2.97 -18.13 11.83
CA CYS A 196 -3.73 -17.11 12.53
C CYS A 196 -4.33 -16.11 11.54
N ALA A 197 -5.64 -15.90 11.56
CA ALA A 197 -6.28 -14.86 10.77
C ALA A 197 -6.11 -13.50 11.45
N ILE A 198 -5.81 -12.45 10.68
CA ILE A 198 -5.56 -11.11 11.22
C ILE A 198 -6.49 -10.10 10.54
N LEU A 199 -7.29 -9.38 11.33
CA LEU A 199 -8.00 -8.19 10.90
C LEU A 199 -7.38 -6.98 11.58
N LEU A 200 -6.77 -6.09 10.80
CA LEU A 200 -5.99 -4.98 11.29
C LEU A 200 -6.52 -3.66 10.76
N VAL A 201 -6.95 -2.77 11.65
CA VAL A 201 -7.30 -1.38 11.34
C VAL A 201 -6.05 -0.53 11.34
N THR A 202 -5.82 0.24 10.28
CA THR A 202 -4.67 1.14 10.21
C THR A 202 -4.89 2.28 9.24
N HIS A 203 -4.21 3.39 9.50
CA HIS A 203 -3.96 4.49 8.57
C HIS A 203 -2.50 4.52 8.10
N ASP A 204 -1.70 3.54 8.52
CA ASP A 204 -0.27 3.49 8.21
C ASP A 204 -0.03 2.75 6.89
N ASN A 205 0.20 3.50 5.83
CA ASN A 205 0.50 2.95 4.49
C ASN A 205 1.79 2.11 4.44
N ARG A 206 2.64 2.22 5.47
CA ARG A 206 3.92 1.48 5.55
C ARG A 206 3.77 -0.01 5.81
N ILE A 207 2.56 -0.45 6.18
CA ILE A 207 2.27 -1.85 6.53
C ILE A 207 1.33 -2.54 5.53
N LEU A 208 1.00 -1.88 4.42
CA LEU A 208 0.14 -2.45 3.38
C LEU A 208 0.74 -3.71 2.73
N ASP A 209 2.06 -3.82 2.75
CA ASP A 209 2.82 -4.92 2.15
C ASP A 209 2.63 -6.30 2.81
N ILE A 210 2.01 -6.37 3.98
CA ILE A 210 1.70 -7.65 4.62
C ILE A 210 0.29 -8.16 4.32
N ALA A 211 -0.57 -7.32 3.75
CA ALA A 211 -1.96 -7.64 3.53
C ALA A 211 -2.16 -8.65 2.40
N ASP A 212 -3.00 -9.64 2.64
CA ASP A 212 -3.55 -10.49 1.57
C ASP A 212 -4.75 -9.79 0.92
N ARG A 213 -5.45 -8.92 1.68
CA ARG A 213 -6.60 -8.16 1.20
C ARG A 213 -6.77 -6.86 1.99
N ILE A 214 -7.20 -5.81 1.29
CA ILE A 214 -7.49 -4.51 1.88
C ILE A 214 -8.99 -4.22 1.71
N LEU A 215 -9.63 -3.83 2.80
CA LEU A 215 -11.01 -3.37 2.84
C LEU A 215 -11.01 -1.89 3.17
N THR A 216 -11.79 -1.10 2.46
CA THR A 216 -12.00 0.30 2.78
C THR A 216 -13.42 0.48 3.35
N LEU A 217 -13.52 1.10 4.53
CA LEU A 217 -14.79 1.43 5.15
C LEU A 217 -15.01 2.94 5.04
N GLU A 218 -15.97 3.35 4.22
CA GLU A 218 -16.36 4.75 4.02
C GLU A 218 -17.85 4.90 4.24
N ASP A 219 -18.24 5.91 5.01
CA ASP A 219 -19.65 6.20 5.35
C ASP A 219 -20.43 4.97 5.81
N GLY A 220 -19.76 4.05 6.52
CA GLY A 220 -20.33 2.83 7.02
C GLY A 220 -20.54 1.71 5.99
N HIS A 221 -20.05 1.85 4.77
CA HIS A 221 -20.06 0.84 3.73
C HIS A 221 -18.67 0.27 3.48
N ILE A 222 -18.57 -1.03 3.19
CA ILE A 222 -17.32 -1.67 2.80
C ILE A 222 -17.23 -1.73 1.29
N THR A 223 -16.10 -1.26 0.78
CA THR A 223 -15.60 -1.55 -0.56
C THR A 223 -14.41 -2.51 -0.45
N THR A 224 -14.41 -3.59 -1.24
CA THR A 224 -13.34 -4.60 -1.20
C THR A 224 -12.38 -4.37 -2.34
N PHE A 225 -11.11 -4.20 -2.05
CA PHE A 225 -10.04 -4.37 -3.04
C PHE A 225 -9.86 -5.87 -3.31
N ALA A 226 -10.00 -6.27 -4.57
CA ALA A 226 -10.01 -7.69 -4.93
C ALA A 226 -8.72 -8.43 -4.53
N ALA A 227 -8.89 -9.68 -4.09
CA ALA A 227 -7.87 -10.53 -3.51
C ALA A 227 -6.69 -10.90 -4.45
N GLY A 228 -6.80 -10.68 -5.77
CA GLY A 228 -5.73 -10.94 -6.74
C GLY A 228 -4.59 -9.91 -6.70
N LEU A 229 -4.89 -8.68 -6.31
CA LEU A 229 -3.91 -7.61 -6.24
C LEU A 229 -2.93 -7.80 -5.07
N ALA A 230 -3.42 -8.32 -3.92
CA ALA A 230 -2.60 -8.49 -2.73
C ALA A 230 -1.55 -9.60 -2.86
N ALA A 231 -1.80 -10.67 -3.64
CA ALA A 231 -0.82 -11.74 -3.84
C ALA A 231 0.32 -11.32 -4.79
N ASN A 232 0.01 -10.58 -5.85
CA ASN A 232 0.99 -10.15 -6.86
C ASN A 232 1.50 -8.74 -6.61
N THR A 233 0.66 -7.81 -6.14
CA THR A 233 1.12 -6.50 -5.62
C THR A 233 1.86 -6.67 -4.30
N GLY A 234 1.60 -7.71 -3.51
CA GLY A 234 2.43 -8.09 -2.36
C GLY A 234 3.87 -8.36 -2.76
N HIS A 235 4.11 -9.03 -3.87
CA HIS A 235 5.45 -9.17 -4.45
C HIS A 235 5.98 -7.85 -5.02
N LEU A 236 5.16 -7.06 -5.67
CA LEU A 236 5.53 -5.75 -6.23
C LEU A 236 5.67 -4.70 -5.14
N LEU A 237 4.69 -4.56 -4.21
CA LEU A 237 4.80 -3.66 -3.07
C LEU A 237 5.86 -4.14 -2.07
N THR A 238 6.13 -5.44 -1.93
CA THR A 238 7.26 -5.95 -1.15
C THR A 238 8.57 -5.69 -1.90
N ALA A 239 8.60 -5.83 -3.21
CA ALA A 239 9.72 -5.36 -4.02
C ALA A 239 9.88 -3.84 -3.90
N PHE A 240 8.80 -3.04 -4.04
CA PHE A 240 8.83 -1.59 -3.87
C PHE A 240 9.12 -1.15 -2.42
N ALA A 241 8.56 -1.79 -1.40
CA ALA A 241 8.86 -1.47 0.00
C ALA A 241 10.26 -1.94 0.43
N GLN A 242 10.77 -3.04 -0.11
CA GLN A 242 12.18 -3.42 0.03
C GLN A 242 13.10 -2.44 -0.70
N LEU A 243 12.63 -1.86 -1.80
CA LEU A 243 13.30 -0.86 -2.60
C LEU A 243 13.34 0.51 -1.89
N GLN A 244 12.25 0.94 -1.25
CA GLN A 244 12.24 2.12 -0.38
C GLN A 244 13.16 1.96 0.84
N ARG A 245 13.24 0.77 1.42
CA ARG A 245 14.14 0.48 2.58
C ARG A 245 15.62 0.60 2.23
N LYS A 246 16.02 0.34 0.99
CA LYS A 246 17.42 0.48 0.54
C LYS A 246 17.74 1.89 0.06
N GLY A 247 16.82 2.85 0.19
CA GLY A 247 17.07 4.25 -0.14
C GLY A 247 17.26 4.54 -1.63
N ASN A 248 16.97 3.59 -2.54
CA ASN A 248 17.16 3.79 -3.97
C ASN A 248 16.37 2.78 -4.81
N LEU A 249 15.08 3.06 -5.03
CA LEU A 249 14.26 2.34 -6.02
C LEU A 249 14.97 2.27 -7.37
N VAL A 250 15.47 3.41 -7.80
CA VAL A 250 16.23 3.62 -9.04
C VAL A 250 17.45 2.71 -9.14
N LYS A 251 18.20 2.52 -8.05
CA LYS A 251 19.41 1.67 -8.06
C LYS A 251 19.08 0.19 -8.23
N HIS A 252 18.00 -0.30 -7.64
CA HIS A 252 17.64 -1.72 -7.73
C HIS A 252 16.99 -2.07 -9.07
N VAL A 253 16.13 -1.19 -9.59
CA VAL A 253 15.60 -1.30 -10.96
C VAL A 253 16.73 -1.27 -11.99
N SER A 254 17.81 -0.52 -11.74
CA SER A 254 18.99 -0.51 -12.59
C SER A 254 19.84 -1.80 -12.53
N GLU A 255 19.71 -2.59 -11.46
CA GLU A 255 20.43 -3.85 -11.27
C GLU A 255 19.69 -5.06 -11.89
N LEU A 256 18.40 -4.91 -12.27
CA LEU A 256 17.64 -5.96 -12.97
C LEU A 256 18.16 -6.14 -14.40
N SER A 257 18.20 -7.39 -14.87
CA SER A 257 18.40 -7.66 -16.30
C SER A 257 17.22 -7.10 -17.12
N ASP A 258 17.46 -6.75 -18.37
CA ASP A 258 16.43 -6.16 -19.24
C ASP A 258 15.22 -7.08 -19.41
N LYS A 259 15.44 -8.41 -19.44
CA LYS A 259 14.38 -9.42 -19.50
C LYS A 259 13.53 -9.44 -18.23
N GLN A 260 14.15 -9.44 -17.05
CA GLN A 260 13.44 -9.42 -15.77
C GLN A 260 12.64 -8.13 -15.60
N PHE A 261 13.20 -7.01 -16.03
CA PHE A 261 12.52 -5.72 -15.99
C PHE A 261 11.31 -5.70 -16.93
N HIS A 262 11.45 -6.23 -18.16
CA HIS A 262 10.36 -6.31 -19.13
C HIS A 262 9.20 -7.23 -18.62
N GLU A 263 9.53 -8.39 -18.06
CA GLU A 263 8.56 -9.30 -17.43
C GLU A 263 7.79 -8.60 -16.30
N ILE A 264 8.50 -7.90 -15.41
CA ILE A 264 7.90 -7.14 -14.30
C ILE A 264 6.98 -6.01 -14.81
N VAL A 265 7.39 -5.26 -15.84
CA VAL A 265 6.57 -4.18 -16.39
C VAL A 265 5.32 -4.70 -17.07
N GLN A 266 5.39 -5.84 -17.77
CA GLN A 266 4.23 -6.47 -18.37
C GLN A 266 3.26 -7.02 -17.32
N GLU A 267 3.75 -7.72 -16.30
CA GLU A 267 2.93 -8.18 -15.17
C GLU A 267 2.25 -7.01 -14.46
N MET A 268 3.00 -5.94 -14.18
CA MET A 268 2.47 -4.71 -13.59
C MET A 268 1.35 -4.10 -14.43
N THR A 269 1.47 -4.12 -15.75
CA THR A 269 0.50 -3.51 -16.66
C THR A 269 -0.84 -4.24 -16.60
N VAL A 270 -0.82 -5.58 -16.64
CA VAL A 270 -2.02 -6.42 -16.57
C VAL A 270 -2.71 -6.27 -15.22
N GLU A 271 -1.94 -6.32 -14.14
CA GLU A 271 -2.44 -6.19 -12.78
C GLU A 271 -3.00 -4.77 -12.51
N PHE A 272 -2.35 -3.74 -13.06
CA PHE A 272 -2.79 -2.36 -12.92
C PHE A 272 -4.09 -2.09 -13.70
N GLU A 273 -4.29 -2.71 -14.87
CA GLU A 273 -5.55 -2.68 -15.59
C GLU A 273 -6.70 -3.26 -14.76
N HIS A 274 -6.47 -4.42 -14.17
CA HIS A 274 -7.49 -5.09 -13.35
C HIS A 274 -7.79 -4.32 -12.05
N PHE A 275 -6.76 -3.71 -11.45
CA PHE A 275 -6.89 -2.83 -10.30
C PHE A 275 -7.81 -1.63 -10.58
N LEU A 276 -7.64 -1.00 -11.71
CA LEU A 276 -8.38 0.21 -12.05
C LEU A 276 -9.82 -0.06 -12.50
N GLU A 277 -10.10 -1.26 -13.04
CA GLU A 277 -11.47 -1.70 -13.31
C GLU A 277 -12.27 -1.97 -12.02
N THR A 278 -11.57 -2.22 -10.90
CA THR A 278 -12.17 -2.51 -9.59
C THR A 278 -12.21 -1.32 -8.64
N LEU A 279 -11.58 -0.18 -9.01
CA LEU A 279 -11.56 1.06 -8.22
C LEU A 279 -12.87 1.85 -8.37
N GLU A 280 -13.73 1.77 -7.36
CA GLU A 280 -14.66 2.83 -7.02
C GLU A 280 -13.96 3.83 -6.09
N LEU A 281 -13.86 5.04 -6.55
CA LEU A 281 -13.18 6.25 -6.13
C LEU A 281 -13.11 6.52 -4.60
N GLY A 282 -11.90 6.66 -4.02
CA GLY A 282 -11.76 7.13 -2.62
C GLY A 282 -10.41 7.71 -2.19
N ASN A 283 -9.30 7.47 -2.90
CA ASN A 283 -8.00 7.95 -2.40
C ASN A 283 -7.05 8.38 -3.54
N HIS A 284 -7.38 9.48 -4.22
CA HIS A 284 -6.67 9.98 -5.42
C HIS A 284 -5.19 10.27 -5.17
N ASP A 285 -4.85 10.96 -4.07
CA ASP A 285 -3.50 11.49 -3.84
C ASP A 285 -2.45 10.36 -3.63
N ALA A 286 -2.82 9.29 -2.93
CA ALA A 286 -1.90 8.17 -2.67
C ALA A 286 -1.65 7.34 -3.95
N ILE A 287 -2.69 7.20 -4.78
CA ILE A 287 -2.60 6.49 -6.06
C ILE A 287 -1.78 7.31 -7.05
N GLU A 288 -1.97 8.62 -7.13
CA GLU A 288 -1.17 9.51 -7.96
C GLU A 288 0.32 9.47 -7.58
N ALA A 289 0.62 9.52 -6.29
CA ALA A 289 2.00 9.41 -5.80
C ALA A 289 2.65 8.06 -6.15
N LEU A 290 1.89 6.96 -6.08
CA LEU A 290 2.37 5.64 -6.47
C LEU A 290 2.63 5.56 -7.99
N ILE A 291 1.70 6.08 -8.80
CA ILE A 291 1.86 6.14 -10.25
C ILE A 291 3.11 6.95 -10.62
N ASP A 292 3.34 8.08 -9.97
CA ASP A 292 4.51 8.91 -10.20
C ASP A 292 5.81 8.16 -9.88
N GLN A 293 5.85 7.38 -8.82
CA GLN A 293 7.01 6.55 -8.48
C GLN A 293 7.26 5.45 -9.52
N ILE A 294 6.20 4.80 -10.01
CA ILE A 294 6.29 3.78 -11.05
C ILE A 294 6.81 4.39 -12.36
N LEU A 295 6.24 5.51 -12.78
CA LEU A 295 6.67 6.22 -13.98
C LEU A 295 8.14 6.68 -13.91
N ASP A 296 8.57 7.18 -12.74
CA ASP A 296 9.95 7.60 -12.50
C ASP A 296 10.92 6.41 -12.56
N ALA A 297 10.57 5.29 -11.94
CA ALA A 297 11.37 4.07 -11.96
C ALA A 297 11.53 3.51 -13.40
N ILE A 298 10.40 3.40 -14.15
CA ILE A 298 10.41 2.94 -15.53
C ILE A 298 11.25 3.87 -16.41
N THR A 299 11.01 5.18 -16.31
CA THR A 299 11.72 6.19 -17.11
C THR A 299 13.22 6.16 -16.85
N THR A 300 13.60 5.99 -15.57
CA THR A 300 15.02 5.90 -15.18
C THR A 300 15.67 4.64 -15.72
N LYS A 301 15.00 3.48 -15.66
CA LYS A 301 15.56 2.23 -16.21
C LYS A 301 15.69 2.30 -17.72
N VAL A 302 14.68 2.78 -18.42
CA VAL A 302 14.70 2.93 -19.87
C VAL A 302 15.82 3.88 -20.30
N LYS A 303 15.99 5.00 -19.59
CA LYS A 303 17.12 5.93 -19.78
C LYS A 303 18.46 5.20 -19.69
N LEU A 304 18.64 4.32 -18.70
CA LEU A 304 19.90 3.56 -18.53
C LEU A 304 20.11 2.53 -19.64
N VAL A 305 19.07 1.78 -20.01
CA VAL A 305 19.14 0.74 -21.06
C VAL A 305 19.49 1.36 -22.41
N ILE A 306 18.83 2.48 -22.75
CA ILE A 306 19.06 3.21 -24.00
C ILE A 306 20.38 4.00 -23.94
N GLY A 307 20.93 4.25 -22.76
CA GLY A 307 22.13 5.08 -22.56
C GLY A 307 21.86 6.55 -22.86
N ALA A 308 20.74 7.08 -22.40
CA ALA A 308 20.42 8.51 -22.47
C ALA A 308 20.88 9.23 -21.20
N ASP A 309 21.20 10.52 -21.31
CA ASP A 309 21.59 11.36 -20.16
C ASP A 309 20.37 11.80 -19.34
N ARG A 310 19.29 12.22 -20.01
CA ARG A 310 18.04 12.64 -19.38
C ARG A 310 16.84 11.99 -20.03
N ALA A 311 15.76 11.89 -19.22
CA ALA A 311 14.46 11.43 -19.66
C ALA A 311 13.35 12.32 -19.09
N SER A 312 12.28 12.53 -19.85
CA SER A 312 11.11 13.31 -19.44
C SER A 312 9.84 12.70 -19.98
N ILE A 313 8.75 12.78 -19.18
CA ILE A 313 7.39 12.43 -19.60
C ILE A 313 6.54 13.69 -19.57
N PHE A 314 5.86 14.00 -20.66
CA PHE A 314 4.94 15.12 -20.80
C PHE A 314 3.53 14.60 -21.07
N ILE A 315 2.60 14.99 -20.24
CA ILE A 315 1.16 14.68 -20.41
C ILE A 315 0.53 15.69 -21.37
N VAL A 316 -0.31 15.22 -22.27
CA VAL A 316 -1.06 16.04 -23.22
C VAL A 316 -2.36 16.51 -22.60
N ASP A 317 -2.47 17.79 -22.27
CA ASP A 317 -3.74 18.44 -21.90
C ASP A 317 -4.37 19.08 -23.13
N ARG A 318 -5.36 18.39 -23.72
CA ARG A 318 -6.04 18.89 -24.91
C ARG A 318 -7.10 19.95 -24.62
N VAL A 319 -7.50 20.10 -23.36
CA VAL A 319 -8.47 21.14 -22.96
C VAL A 319 -7.75 22.48 -22.85
N ARG A 320 -6.55 22.47 -22.28
CA ARG A 320 -5.71 23.65 -22.15
C ARG A 320 -4.79 23.87 -23.35
N GLU A 321 -4.74 22.93 -24.28
CA GLU A 321 -3.81 22.89 -25.41
C GLU A 321 -2.33 23.00 -24.97
N THR A 322 -1.97 22.31 -23.87
CA THR A 322 -0.62 22.32 -23.31
C THR A 322 -0.04 20.93 -23.12
N LEU A 323 1.29 20.87 -23.04
CA LEU A 323 2.09 19.75 -22.56
C LEU A 323 2.63 20.11 -21.17
N ARG A 324 2.35 19.25 -20.18
CA ARG A 324 2.84 19.43 -18.81
C ARG A 324 3.80 18.29 -18.44
N SER A 325 4.95 18.64 -17.86
CA SER A 325 5.87 17.63 -17.35
C SER A 325 5.23 16.89 -16.17
N ARG A 326 5.23 15.57 -16.24
CA ARG A 326 4.93 14.71 -15.08
C ARG A 326 6.22 14.21 -14.45
N ILE A 327 7.22 13.90 -15.30
CA ILE A 327 8.58 13.58 -14.90
C ILE A 327 9.51 14.38 -15.81
N ALA A 328 10.36 15.19 -15.21
CA ALA A 328 11.46 15.86 -15.89
C ALA A 328 12.64 15.96 -14.92
N GLN A 329 13.78 15.42 -15.32
CA GLN A 329 14.99 15.41 -14.48
C GLN A 329 15.86 16.63 -14.77
N GLY A 330 16.13 17.45 -13.73
CA GLY A 330 17.09 18.56 -13.77
C GLY A 330 18.53 18.09 -13.77
N ALA A 331 19.48 19.04 -13.78
CA ALA A 331 20.92 18.77 -13.80
C ALA A 331 21.41 18.04 -12.52
N ASP A 332 20.74 18.29 -11.41
CA ASP A 332 21.00 17.76 -10.07
C ASP A 332 20.10 16.56 -9.70
N GLY A 333 19.28 16.06 -10.66
CA GLY A 333 18.28 15.03 -10.41
C GLY A 333 16.98 15.55 -9.78
N ALA A 334 16.86 16.86 -9.53
CA ALA A 334 15.62 17.46 -9.04
C ALA A 334 14.53 17.42 -10.12
N ARG A 335 13.27 17.31 -9.70
CA ARG A 335 12.12 17.41 -10.61
C ARG A 335 11.94 18.86 -11.05
N ILE A 336 11.75 19.07 -12.35
CA ILE A 336 11.45 20.37 -12.94
C ILE A 336 10.01 20.32 -13.46
N GLU A 337 9.18 21.28 -13.03
CA GLU A 337 7.86 21.47 -13.61
C GLU A 337 8.00 22.34 -14.87
N MET A 338 7.52 21.81 -16.00
CA MET A 338 7.50 22.52 -17.27
C MET A 338 6.11 22.44 -17.88
N GLU A 339 5.63 23.56 -18.40
CA GLU A 339 4.40 23.61 -19.18
C GLU A 339 4.63 24.48 -20.42
N PHE A 340 4.23 23.96 -21.58
CA PHE A 340 4.38 24.67 -22.84
C PHE A 340 3.24 24.34 -23.81
N PRO A 341 2.94 25.22 -24.77
CA PRO A 341 1.84 25.02 -25.71
C PRO A 341 1.98 23.76 -26.55
N LEU A 342 0.87 23.05 -26.77
CA LEU A 342 0.79 21.89 -27.65
C LEU A 342 1.20 22.31 -29.08
N GLY A 343 2.07 21.52 -29.71
CA GLY A 343 2.59 21.80 -31.05
C GLY A 343 3.88 22.62 -31.09
N LYS A 344 4.38 23.15 -29.96
CA LYS A 344 5.68 23.80 -29.89
C LYS A 344 6.78 22.82 -29.45
N GLY A 345 7.93 22.92 -30.10
CA GLY A 345 9.09 22.09 -29.81
C GLY A 345 8.94 20.65 -30.29
N ILE A 346 9.97 19.84 -30.07
CA ILE A 346 10.01 18.43 -30.51
C ILE A 346 8.90 17.61 -29.88
N ALA A 347 8.70 17.72 -28.55
CA ALA A 347 7.65 17.01 -27.85
C ALA A 347 6.25 17.42 -28.33
N GLY A 348 6.02 18.71 -28.60
CA GLY A 348 4.77 19.22 -29.13
C GLY A 348 4.46 18.71 -30.53
N ARG A 349 5.46 18.61 -31.39
CA ARG A 349 5.31 18.02 -32.72
C ARG A 349 4.93 16.54 -32.64
N VAL A 350 5.61 15.75 -31.81
CA VAL A 350 5.30 14.33 -31.58
C VAL A 350 3.89 14.15 -31.01
N ALA A 351 3.48 15.03 -30.09
CA ALA A 351 2.15 15.00 -29.50
C ALA A 351 1.02 15.24 -30.54
N ASN A 352 1.29 16.07 -31.54
CA ASN A 352 0.33 16.38 -32.59
C ASN A 352 0.31 15.37 -33.73
N SER A 353 1.51 14.94 -34.18
CA SER A 353 1.62 14.01 -35.33
C SER A 353 1.37 12.55 -34.93
N GLY A 354 1.68 12.17 -33.68
CA GLY A 354 1.71 10.78 -33.24
C GLY A 354 2.88 9.99 -33.85
N GLU A 355 3.85 10.66 -34.44
CA GLU A 355 5.04 10.05 -35.06
C GLU A 355 6.25 10.24 -34.14
N ALA A 356 7.07 9.19 -34.01
CA ALA A 356 8.33 9.26 -33.29
C ALA A 356 9.35 10.14 -34.03
N LEU A 357 10.17 10.86 -33.30
CA LEU A 357 11.24 11.67 -33.85
C LEU A 357 12.60 11.27 -33.24
N ASN A 358 13.56 10.93 -34.10
CA ASN A 358 14.93 10.69 -33.71
C ASN A 358 15.81 11.79 -34.34
N ILE A 359 16.41 12.64 -33.52
CA ILE A 359 17.11 13.85 -33.93
C ILE A 359 18.58 13.74 -33.54
N ALA A 360 19.44 13.65 -34.52
CA ALA A 360 20.89 13.51 -34.35
C ALA A 360 21.59 14.82 -33.94
N ASP A 361 21.00 15.97 -34.31
CA ASP A 361 21.47 17.31 -33.89
C ASP A 361 20.27 18.19 -33.57
N ALA A 362 20.07 18.44 -32.28
CA ALA A 362 18.94 19.21 -31.81
C ALA A 362 18.91 20.64 -32.32
N TYR A 363 20.09 21.29 -32.39
CA TYR A 363 20.23 22.68 -32.85
C TYR A 363 20.06 22.85 -34.36
N ALA A 364 20.21 21.80 -35.13
CA ALA A 364 19.95 21.80 -36.57
C ALA A 364 18.43 21.58 -36.87
N SER A 365 17.66 21.14 -35.92
CA SER A 365 16.21 20.89 -36.07
C SER A 365 15.39 22.19 -35.98
N PRO A 366 14.53 22.49 -36.98
CA PRO A 366 13.69 23.69 -36.95
C PRO A 366 12.65 23.69 -35.81
N ASP A 367 12.31 22.52 -35.28
CA ASP A 367 11.36 22.37 -34.19
C ASP A 367 12.01 22.47 -32.82
N PHE A 368 13.32 22.52 -32.70
CA PHE A 368 14.02 22.61 -31.43
C PHE A 368 13.92 24.02 -30.82
N ASN A 369 13.50 24.08 -29.54
CA ASN A 369 13.47 25.34 -28.80
C ASN A 369 14.67 25.43 -27.83
N PRO A 370 15.69 26.25 -28.13
CA PRO A 370 16.86 26.39 -27.27
C PRO A 370 16.65 27.23 -26.01
N ALA A 371 15.43 27.73 -25.76
CA ALA A 371 15.14 28.57 -24.58
C ALA A 371 15.34 27.77 -23.29
N ILE A 372 14.87 26.50 -23.26
CA ILE A 372 15.00 25.61 -22.09
C ILE A 372 16.48 25.34 -21.78
N ASP A 373 17.31 25.12 -22.81
CA ASP A 373 18.75 24.90 -22.63
C ASP A 373 19.43 26.14 -22.02
N ARG A 374 19.01 27.36 -22.43
CA ARG A 374 19.54 28.61 -21.88
C ARG A 374 19.12 28.83 -20.41
N GLU A 375 17.89 28.47 -20.08
CA GLU A 375 17.35 28.63 -18.73
C GLU A 375 17.96 27.63 -17.75
N THR A 376 18.15 26.37 -18.18
CA THR A 376 18.64 25.30 -17.33
C THR A 376 20.16 25.14 -17.36
N GLY A 377 20.87 25.80 -18.27
CA GLY A 377 22.31 25.62 -18.51
C GLY A 377 22.66 24.25 -19.11
N TYR A 378 21.66 23.47 -19.52
CA TYR A 378 21.87 22.18 -20.17
C TYR A 378 22.05 22.36 -21.67
N ARG A 379 22.86 21.50 -22.28
CA ARG A 379 23.03 21.51 -23.75
C ARG A 379 22.47 20.22 -24.34
N THR A 380 21.35 20.34 -25.01
CA THR A 380 20.73 19.24 -25.75
C THR A 380 21.45 19.04 -27.06
N ARG A 381 21.92 17.81 -27.32
CA ARG A 381 22.62 17.41 -28.57
C ARG A 381 21.71 16.53 -29.41
N THR A 382 21.31 15.39 -28.85
CA THR A 382 20.48 14.38 -29.54
C THR A 382 19.16 14.14 -28.79
N ILE A 383 18.09 13.87 -29.53
CA ILE A 383 16.78 13.67 -28.99
C ILE A 383 16.14 12.43 -29.61
N LEU A 384 15.62 11.51 -28.77
CA LEU A 384 14.70 10.48 -29.17
C LEU A 384 13.37 10.73 -28.46
N CYS A 385 12.31 11.00 -29.22
CA CYS A 385 11.01 11.43 -28.71
C CYS A 385 9.91 10.57 -29.29
N MET A 386 9.10 9.93 -28.42
CA MET A 386 8.07 9.00 -28.85
C MET A 386 6.70 9.29 -28.21
N PRO A 387 5.60 9.07 -28.94
CA PRO A 387 4.25 9.22 -28.44
C PRO A 387 3.85 8.00 -27.61
N VAL A 388 3.08 8.26 -26.55
CA VAL A 388 2.36 7.26 -25.75
C VAL A 388 0.90 7.33 -26.12
N PHE A 389 0.33 6.21 -26.52
CA PHE A 389 -1.08 6.14 -26.99
C PHE A 389 -2.02 5.56 -25.94
N ASP A 390 -3.28 6.01 -25.97
CA ASP A 390 -4.38 5.30 -25.33
C ASP A 390 -4.84 4.10 -26.16
N ARG A 391 -5.79 3.31 -25.64
CA ARG A 391 -6.41 2.18 -26.34
C ARG A 391 -7.12 2.57 -27.65
N LYS A 392 -7.49 3.85 -27.81
CA LYS A 392 -8.10 4.40 -29.02
C LYS A 392 -7.08 5.01 -29.98
N ARG A 393 -5.79 4.77 -29.75
CA ARG A 393 -4.69 5.30 -30.58
C ARG A 393 -4.58 6.82 -30.56
N LYS A 394 -5.07 7.47 -29.50
CA LYS A 394 -4.90 8.90 -29.28
C LYS A 394 -3.67 9.13 -28.40
N VAL A 395 -2.86 10.12 -28.73
CA VAL A 395 -1.66 10.46 -27.94
C VAL A 395 -2.09 11.04 -26.59
N LEU A 396 -1.70 10.36 -25.49
CA LEU A 396 -1.91 10.76 -24.11
C LEU A 396 -0.71 11.50 -23.54
N ALA A 397 0.48 11.08 -23.93
CA ALA A 397 1.72 11.61 -23.42
C ALA A 397 2.82 11.50 -24.47
N VAL A 398 3.95 12.16 -24.20
CA VAL A 398 5.16 12.06 -24.98
C VAL A 398 6.33 11.77 -24.03
N VAL A 399 7.15 10.78 -24.37
CA VAL A 399 8.37 10.47 -23.64
C VAL A 399 9.57 10.90 -24.47
N GLN A 400 10.48 11.62 -23.83
CA GLN A 400 11.64 12.20 -24.49
C GLN A 400 12.92 11.77 -23.77
N MET A 401 13.89 11.24 -24.54
CA MET A 401 15.23 10.91 -24.12
C MET A 401 16.20 11.93 -24.72
N LEU A 402 17.11 12.44 -23.92
CA LEU A 402 18.07 13.46 -24.33
C LEU A 402 19.48 12.94 -24.17
N ASN A 403 20.32 13.29 -25.14
CA ASN A 403 21.78 13.07 -25.22
C ASN A 403 22.16 11.60 -25.03
N LYS A 404 22.35 10.89 -26.14
CA LYS A 404 22.94 9.55 -26.13
C LYS A 404 24.35 9.61 -25.52
N ALA A 405 24.65 8.66 -24.65
CA ALA A 405 25.96 8.55 -24.01
C ALA A 405 27.10 8.38 -25.03
N GLY A 406 28.30 8.88 -24.70
CA GLY A 406 29.49 8.73 -25.53
C GLY A 406 29.48 9.57 -26.83
N ASP A 407 28.77 10.72 -26.83
CA ASP A 407 28.62 11.60 -28.00
C ASP A 407 28.00 10.92 -29.26
N GLY A 408 27.33 9.78 -29.04
CA GLY A 408 26.59 9.05 -30.07
C GLY A 408 25.22 9.63 -30.39
N THR A 409 24.58 9.06 -31.42
CA THR A 409 23.16 9.30 -31.76
C THR A 409 22.35 8.09 -31.43
N PHE A 410 21.03 8.27 -31.20
CA PHE A 410 20.11 7.15 -30.99
C PHE A 410 19.98 6.34 -32.30
N THR A 411 20.01 5.01 -32.15
CA THR A 411 19.93 4.05 -33.26
C THR A 411 18.55 3.49 -33.43
N GLU A 412 18.27 2.78 -34.54
CA GLU A 412 17.01 2.03 -34.73
C GLU A 412 16.82 0.95 -33.67
N ALA A 413 17.90 0.37 -33.14
CA ALA A 413 17.84 -0.57 -32.03
C ALA A 413 17.36 0.13 -30.73
N ASP A 414 17.82 1.34 -30.45
CA ASP A 414 17.37 2.16 -29.32
C ASP A 414 15.88 2.51 -29.49
N GLU A 415 15.41 2.80 -30.69
CA GLU A 415 14.00 3.06 -30.97
C GLU A 415 13.12 1.83 -30.71
N THR A 416 13.59 0.66 -31.13
CA THR A 416 12.87 -0.61 -30.92
C THR A 416 12.71 -0.90 -29.43
N VAL A 417 13.82 -0.85 -28.68
CA VAL A 417 13.82 -1.02 -27.23
C VAL A 417 12.91 0.02 -26.55
N PHE A 418 13.01 1.29 -26.97
CA PHE A 418 12.20 2.36 -26.38
C PHE A 418 10.71 2.14 -26.62
N ARG A 419 10.32 1.66 -27.79
CA ARG A 419 8.93 1.36 -28.13
C ARG A 419 8.34 0.27 -27.25
N GLU A 420 9.08 -0.80 -26.96
CA GLU A 420 8.67 -1.90 -26.10
C GLU A 420 8.35 -1.43 -24.67
N PHE A 421 9.06 -0.41 -24.17
CA PHE A 421 8.83 0.15 -22.84
C PHE A 421 7.72 1.22 -22.81
N ILE A 422 7.41 1.86 -23.93
CA ILE A 422 6.39 2.90 -24.01
C ILE A 422 4.98 2.33 -24.05
N GLU A 423 4.76 1.16 -24.66
CA GLU A 423 3.43 0.53 -24.74
C GLU A 423 2.78 0.33 -23.37
N PRO A 424 3.45 -0.26 -22.35
CA PRO A 424 2.92 -0.38 -20.99
C PRO A 424 2.60 0.97 -20.32
N LEU A 425 3.39 2.01 -20.61
CA LEU A 425 3.14 3.35 -20.06
C LEU A 425 1.79 3.93 -20.48
N GLY A 426 1.32 3.60 -21.69
CA GLY A 426 0.02 4.05 -22.19
C GLY A 426 -1.13 3.62 -21.30
N VAL A 427 -1.10 2.36 -20.85
CA VAL A 427 -2.10 1.77 -19.96
C VAL A 427 -2.08 2.44 -18.59
N ILE A 428 -0.90 2.57 -18.00
CA ILE A 428 -0.71 3.18 -16.69
C ILE A 428 -1.19 4.65 -16.69
N LEU A 429 -0.82 5.41 -17.73
CA LEU A 429 -1.20 6.81 -17.86
C LEU A 429 -2.69 7.01 -18.18
N GLU A 430 -3.28 6.21 -19.10
CA GLU A 430 -4.70 6.28 -19.38
C GLU A 430 -5.52 6.07 -18.12
N SER A 431 -5.11 5.14 -17.32
CA SER A 431 -5.75 4.77 -16.07
C SER A 431 -5.63 5.86 -15.02
N SER A 432 -4.46 6.44 -14.87
CA SER A 432 -4.22 7.61 -14.00
C SER A 432 -5.10 8.82 -14.37
N LEU A 433 -5.24 9.11 -15.68
CA LEU A 433 -6.04 10.23 -16.16
C LEU A 433 -7.55 10.03 -16.01
N ARG A 434 -8.02 8.78 -15.87
CA ARG A 434 -9.43 8.48 -15.54
C ARG A 434 -9.74 8.71 -14.07
N LEU A 435 -8.77 8.52 -13.19
CA LEU A 435 -8.92 8.75 -11.75
C LEU A 435 -8.95 10.25 -11.38
N GLY A 436 -8.33 11.11 -12.17
CA GLY A 436 -8.28 12.56 -11.93
C GLY A 436 -9.45 13.35 -12.55
N ARG A 437 -10.49 12.68 -13.05
CA ARG A 437 -11.75 13.27 -13.55
C ARG A 437 -12.90 12.89 -12.68
#